data_4aa31f9fa3c5412051523d5434c335f5
#
_entry.id   4aa31f9fa3c5412051523d5434c335f5
#
_cell.length_a   1.000
_cell.length_b   1.000
_cell.length_c   1.000
_cell.angle_alpha   90.00
_cell.angle_beta   90.00
_cell.angle_gamma   90.00
#
_symmetry.space_group_name_H-M   'P 1'
#
loop_
_entity.id
_entity.type
_entity.pdbx_description
1 polymer ?
#
loop_
_entity_poly.entity_id
_entity_poly.type
_entity_poly.pdbx_seq_one_letter_code
_entity_poly.pdbx_strand_id
1 'polypeptide(L)'
;MRFHGFDPAEALIELEADEPNGLISMAAIERALTEHGSRIALVMLPGIQYRNGQAFDLKAITTLAHRHGCTVGFDLAHAVGNLPLQLHDSGADFAIWCHYKYLNAGPGAVGGAFVHERHADAVLPRFAGWWGHDKATRFQMGPEFVPIHGVEGWQLSNPPILSLAPLRVSLDMFRRAGMRQLREKSLQLTGYLEWLVKTQLAGVLEIVTPTDPNRRGAQLSIRVVGGRDRGRALFDYLMDHGIIGDWREPDVIRISPAPLYNRFADCLAFVEAVKNWATK
;
A
#
# COMPACT_ATOMS: atom_id res chain seq x y z
N MET A 1 15.12 -13.60 2.64
CA MET A 1 15.36 -14.70 3.59
C MET A 1 16.51 -15.58 3.13
N ARG A 2 16.47 -16.27 2.00
CA ARG A 2 17.54 -17.18 1.52
C ARG A 2 18.91 -16.53 1.44
N PHE A 3 19.02 -15.27 1.03
CA PHE A 3 20.27 -14.50 1.01
C PHE A 3 20.92 -14.39 2.40
N HIS A 4 20.13 -14.41 3.46
CA HIS A 4 20.59 -14.38 4.86
C HIS A 4 20.69 -15.77 5.50
N GLY A 5 20.60 -16.85 4.72
CA GLY A 5 20.71 -18.22 5.21
C GLY A 5 19.44 -18.80 5.84
N PHE A 6 18.29 -18.14 5.67
CA PHE A 6 17.01 -18.65 6.20
C PHE A 6 16.19 -19.34 5.11
N ASP A 7 15.65 -20.51 5.42
CA ASP A 7 14.64 -21.15 4.57
C ASP A 7 13.28 -20.45 4.78
N PRO A 8 12.66 -19.89 3.72
CA PRO A 8 11.34 -19.29 3.84
C PRO A 8 10.25 -20.25 4.36
N ALA A 9 10.35 -21.53 4.09
CA ALA A 9 9.37 -22.50 4.56
C ALA A 9 9.37 -22.64 6.11
N GLU A 10 10.50 -22.35 6.76
CA GLU A 10 10.64 -22.41 8.21
C GLU A 10 10.58 -21.04 8.88
N ALA A 11 11.03 -20.00 8.16
CA ALA A 11 11.25 -18.66 8.72
C ALA A 11 10.14 -17.65 8.38
N LEU A 12 9.16 -17.99 7.53
CA LEU A 12 8.03 -17.14 7.19
C LEU A 12 6.75 -17.69 7.82
N ILE A 13 6.09 -16.84 8.59
CA ILE A 13 4.72 -17.08 9.08
C ILE A 13 3.79 -16.23 8.22
N GLU A 14 2.96 -16.87 7.41
CA GLU A 14 1.94 -16.21 6.62
C GLU A 14 0.64 -16.14 7.42
N LEU A 15 0.04 -14.94 7.50
CA LEU A 15 -1.25 -14.77 8.13
C LEU A 15 -2.35 -15.26 7.19
N GLU A 16 -3.13 -16.21 7.64
CA GLU A 16 -4.32 -16.65 6.94
C GLU A 16 -5.50 -15.70 7.18
N ALA A 17 -6.31 -15.55 6.16
CA ALA A 17 -7.54 -14.78 6.26
C ALA A 17 -8.55 -15.49 7.19
N ASP A 18 -9.11 -14.76 8.12
CA ASP A 18 -10.10 -15.27 9.10
C ASP A 18 -11.47 -14.57 8.99
N GLU A 19 -11.59 -13.60 8.09
CA GLU A 19 -12.84 -12.94 7.74
C GLU A 19 -13.22 -13.21 6.26
N PRO A 20 -14.50 -13.04 5.87
CA PRO A 20 -14.94 -13.17 4.48
C PRO A 20 -14.12 -12.32 3.52
N ASN A 21 -14.07 -12.72 2.25
CA ASN A 21 -13.36 -12.02 1.18
C ASN A 21 -11.82 -11.94 1.32
N GLY A 22 -11.25 -12.83 2.12
CA GLY A 22 -9.81 -12.86 2.34
C GLY A 22 -9.30 -11.70 3.21
N LEU A 23 -10.13 -11.21 4.11
CA LEU A 23 -9.75 -10.19 5.08
C LEU A 23 -9.06 -10.81 6.29
N ILE A 24 -8.17 -10.05 6.90
CA ILE A 24 -7.42 -10.44 8.10
C ILE A 24 -7.87 -9.54 9.26
N SER A 25 -8.38 -10.15 10.32
CA SER A 25 -8.77 -9.40 11.52
C SER A 25 -7.56 -9.01 12.38
N MET A 26 -7.72 -8.00 13.22
CA MET A 26 -6.73 -7.70 14.26
C MET A 26 -6.56 -8.86 15.23
N ALA A 27 -7.62 -9.63 15.47
CA ALA A 27 -7.55 -10.82 16.32
C ALA A 27 -6.67 -11.93 15.71
N ALA A 28 -6.64 -12.09 14.39
CA ALA A 28 -5.72 -13.03 13.74
C ALA A 28 -4.25 -12.61 13.93
N ILE A 29 -3.96 -11.32 13.81
CA ILE A 29 -2.61 -10.77 14.05
C ILE A 29 -2.21 -10.99 15.52
N GLU A 30 -3.12 -10.71 16.45
CA GLU A 30 -2.88 -10.91 17.88
C GLU A 30 -2.64 -12.38 18.25
N ARG A 31 -3.43 -13.30 17.70
CA ARG A 31 -3.20 -14.75 17.87
C ARG A 31 -1.81 -15.17 17.40
N ALA A 32 -1.42 -14.77 16.18
CA ALA A 32 -0.11 -15.12 15.63
C ALA A 32 1.05 -14.57 16.49
N LEU A 33 0.93 -13.34 16.98
CA LEU A 33 1.93 -12.75 17.88
C LEU A 33 1.93 -13.40 19.27
N THR A 34 0.79 -13.81 19.79
CA THR A 34 0.71 -14.52 21.08
C THR A 34 1.34 -15.91 20.97
N GLU A 35 1.09 -16.62 19.87
CA GLU A 35 1.59 -17.97 19.66
C GLU A 35 3.09 -18.00 19.31
N HIS A 36 3.56 -17.07 18.49
CA HIS A 36 4.89 -17.11 17.91
C HIS A 36 5.77 -15.90 18.26
N GLY A 37 5.25 -14.89 18.96
CA GLY A 37 5.90 -13.58 19.10
C GLY A 37 7.34 -13.61 19.57
N SER A 38 7.68 -14.49 20.54
CA SER A 38 9.08 -14.65 21.03
C SER A 38 10.07 -15.16 19.97
N ARG A 39 9.59 -15.69 18.84
CA ARG A 39 10.37 -16.19 17.71
C ARG A 39 10.33 -15.27 16.49
N ILE A 40 9.47 -14.24 16.51
CA ILE A 40 9.30 -13.31 15.39
C ILE A 40 10.31 -12.18 15.52
N ALA A 41 11.26 -12.10 14.60
CA ALA A 41 12.20 -10.98 14.52
C ALA A 41 11.58 -9.75 13.85
N LEU A 42 10.73 -9.95 12.84
CA LEU A 42 10.15 -8.90 12.01
C LEU A 42 8.69 -9.18 11.70
N VAL A 43 7.84 -8.20 11.97
CA VAL A 43 6.48 -8.11 11.44
C VAL A 43 6.51 -7.21 10.22
N MET A 44 6.13 -7.75 9.04
CA MET A 44 6.07 -7.01 7.79
C MET A 44 4.69 -7.15 7.18
N LEU A 45 3.88 -6.10 7.26
CA LEU A 45 2.50 -6.08 6.76
C LEU A 45 2.30 -4.91 5.78
N PRO A 46 1.31 -4.99 4.87
CA PRO A 46 0.95 -3.85 4.04
C PRO A 46 0.18 -2.81 4.85
N GLY A 47 0.27 -1.52 4.48
CA GLY A 47 -0.65 -0.50 4.98
C GLY A 47 -2.04 -0.65 4.37
N ILE A 48 -2.11 -1.04 3.08
CA ILE A 48 -3.33 -1.47 2.38
C ILE A 48 -3.01 -2.75 1.61
N GLN A 49 -3.82 -3.78 1.81
CA GLN A 49 -3.70 -5.04 1.08
C GLN A 49 -4.11 -4.85 -0.39
N TYR A 50 -3.20 -5.18 -1.29
CA TYR A 50 -3.32 -4.83 -2.71
C TYR A 50 -4.50 -5.50 -3.44
N ARG A 51 -4.91 -6.71 -3.02
CA ARG A 51 -5.96 -7.48 -3.70
C ARG A 51 -7.37 -7.06 -3.28
N ASN A 52 -7.63 -7.01 -1.97
CA ASN A 52 -8.95 -6.73 -1.42
C ASN A 52 -9.16 -5.27 -0.97
N GLY A 53 -8.09 -4.46 -0.90
CA GLY A 53 -8.17 -3.05 -0.51
C GLY A 53 -8.30 -2.81 0.99
N GLN A 54 -8.15 -3.84 1.84
CA GLN A 54 -8.19 -3.70 3.30
C GLN A 54 -7.05 -2.80 3.79
N ALA A 55 -7.39 -1.76 4.53
CA ALA A 55 -6.45 -0.92 5.27
C ALA A 55 -6.24 -1.47 6.69
N PHE A 56 -5.00 -1.44 7.14
CA PHE A 56 -4.60 -1.90 8.48
C PHE A 56 -4.32 -0.73 9.42
N ASP A 57 -4.59 -0.92 10.70
CA ASP A 57 -4.22 0.02 11.76
C ASP A 57 -2.75 -0.14 12.11
N LEU A 58 -1.90 0.72 11.53
CA LEU A 58 -0.44 0.65 11.70
C LEU A 58 -0.03 0.80 13.17
N LYS A 59 -0.71 1.70 13.91
CA LYS A 59 -0.40 1.97 15.32
C LYS A 59 -0.76 0.78 16.22
N ALA A 60 -1.93 0.21 16.03
CA ALA A 60 -2.37 -0.95 16.80
C ALA A 60 -1.45 -2.14 16.56
N ILE A 61 -1.10 -2.42 15.30
CA ILE A 61 -0.18 -3.52 14.93
C ILE A 61 1.20 -3.28 15.52
N THR A 62 1.75 -2.07 15.38
CA THR A 62 3.07 -1.74 15.92
C THR A 62 3.12 -1.89 17.44
N THR A 63 2.11 -1.35 18.13
CA THR A 63 2.03 -1.45 19.59
C THR A 63 1.98 -2.90 20.05
N LEU A 64 1.20 -3.73 19.35
CA LEU A 64 1.05 -5.14 19.68
C LEU A 64 2.35 -5.91 19.44
N ALA A 65 2.96 -5.74 18.26
CA ALA A 65 4.20 -6.43 17.90
C ALA A 65 5.40 -6.03 18.78
N HIS A 66 5.51 -4.75 19.15
CA HIS A 66 6.55 -4.28 20.05
C HIS A 66 6.46 -4.88 21.46
N ARG A 67 5.26 -5.23 21.96
CA ARG A 67 5.10 -5.95 23.24
C ARG A 67 5.75 -7.33 23.22
N HIS A 68 5.91 -7.90 22.03
CA HIS A 68 6.59 -9.19 21.82
C HIS A 68 8.05 -9.03 21.40
N GLY A 69 8.59 -7.80 21.37
CA GLY A 69 9.98 -7.51 20.99
C GLY A 69 10.26 -7.58 19.48
N CYS A 70 9.22 -7.60 18.65
CA CYS A 70 9.38 -7.67 17.19
C CYS A 70 9.75 -6.29 16.62
N THR A 71 10.61 -6.25 15.62
CA THR A 71 10.74 -5.09 14.72
C THR A 71 9.52 -5.01 13.80
N VAL A 72 9.04 -3.80 13.49
CA VAL A 72 7.83 -3.61 12.68
C VAL A 72 8.11 -2.77 11.45
N GLY A 73 7.89 -3.34 10.27
CA GLY A 73 7.95 -2.67 8.99
C GLY A 73 6.63 -2.70 8.23
N PHE A 74 6.40 -1.70 7.38
CA PHE A 74 5.21 -1.67 6.54
C PHE A 74 5.54 -1.48 5.05
N ASP A 75 4.89 -2.27 4.19
CA ASP A 75 4.76 -1.95 2.77
C ASP A 75 3.60 -0.97 2.58
N LEU A 76 3.93 0.27 2.29
CA LEU A 76 2.97 1.35 2.11
C LEU A 76 2.71 1.69 0.63
N ALA A 77 3.09 0.82 -0.29
CA ALA A 77 2.95 1.04 -1.73
C ALA A 77 1.52 1.39 -2.17
N HIS A 78 0.49 0.90 -1.46
CA HIS A 78 -0.92 1.24 -1.70
C HIS A 78 -1.49 2.25 -0.71
N ALA A 79 -0.73 2.66 0.32
CA ALA A 79 -1.21 3.55 1.37
C ALA A 79 -0.75 5.00 1.20
N VAL A 80 0.52 5.23 0.80
CA VAL A 80 1.07 6.58 0.58
C VAL A 80 0.34 7.26 -0.59
N GLY A 81 -0.15 8.48 -0.34
CA GLY A 81 -0.98 9.22 -1.29
C GLY A 81 -2.46 8.79 -1.31
N ASN A 82 -2.84 7.76 -0.58
CA ASN A 82 -4.19 7.19 -0.51
C ASN A 82 -4.84 7.43 0.86
N LEU A 83 -4.08 7.26 1.93
CA LEU A 83 -4.53 7.49 3.32
C LEU A 83 -3.67 8.56 3.99
N PRO A 84 -4.23 9.35 4.92
CA PRO A 84 -3.42 10.10 5.87
C PRO A 84 -2.62 9.14 6.74
N LEU A 85 -1.29 9.30 6.76
CA LEU A 85 -0.38 8.45 7.52
C LEU A 85 0.33 9.28 8.61
N GLN A 86 0.50 8.69 9.78
CA GLN A 86 1.22 9.24 10.92
C GLN A 86 2.34 8.25 11.28
N LEU A 87 3.37 8.13 10.42
CA LEU A 87 4.37 7.07 10.53
C LEU A 87 5.17 7.17 11.82
N HIS A 88 5.61 8.36 12.20
CA HIS A 88 6.29 8.58 13.48
C HIS A 88 5.42 8.17 14.67
N ASP A 89 4.19 8.69 14.72
CA ASP A 89 3.29 8.49 15.86
C ASP A 89 2.69 7.06 15.91
N SER A 90 2.75 6.32 14.79
CA SER A 90 2.41 4.89 14.78
C SER A 90 3.46 4.04 15.48
N GLY A 91 4.68 4.58 15.62
CA GLY A 91 5.81 3.89 16.21
C GLY A 91 6.44 2.84 15.30
N ALA A 92 6.07 2.74 14.02
CA ALA A 92 6.68 1.80 13.07
C ALA A 92 8.21 2.01 13.01
N ASP A 93 8.98 0.93 12.95
CA ASP A 93 10.44 1.02 12.90
C ASP A 93 10.91 1.49 11.53
N PHE A 94 10.28 0.98 10.47
CA PHE A 94 10.51 1.43 9.11
C PHE A 94 9.28 1.24 8.22
N ALA A 95 9.27 1.91 7.09
CA ALA A 95 8.28 1.68 6.03
C ALA A 95 8.90 1.95 4.67
N ILE A 96 8.37 1.28 3.63
CA ILE A 96 8.80 1.42 2.25
C ILE A 96 7.60 1.60 1.33
N TRP A 97 7.77 2.33 0.23
CA TRP A 97 6.71 2.52 -0.76
C TRP A 97 7.25 2.90 -2.13
N CYS A 98 6.39 2.79 -3.14
CA CYS A 98 6.64 3.35 -4.47
C CYS A 98 5.83 4.66 -4.66
N HIS A 99 6.33 5.55 -5.52
CA HIS A 99 5.66 6.82 -5.80
C HIS A 99 4.80 6.82 -7.08
N TYR A 100 4.87 5.76 -7.90
CA TYR A 100 4.15 5.69 -9.18
C TYR A 100 2.67 5.27 -9.04
N LYS A 101 2.23 4.82 -7.84
CA LYS A 101 0.83 4.44 -7.59
C LYS A 101 0.00 5.68 -7.20
N TYR A 102 -0.53 5.72 -5.99
CA TYR A 102 -1.45 6.79 -5.54
C TYR A 102 -0.81 8.17 -5.44
N LEU A 103 0.53 8.27 -5.37
CA LEU A 103 1.21 9.56 -5.50
C LEU A 103 1.34 10.06 -6.95
N ASN A 104 0.96 9.26 -7.95
CA ASN A 104 0.90 9.69 -9.36
C ASN A 104 2.20 10.29 -9.91
N ALA A 105 3.35 9.85 -9.42
CA ALA A 105 4.65 10.39 -9.87
C ALA A 105 5.11 9.84 -11.24
N GLY A 106 4.28 9.01 -11.89
CA GLY A 106 4.53 8.46 -13.22
C GLY A 106 5.44 7.22 -13.25
N PRO A 107 5.53 6.59 -14.42
CA PRO A 107 6.39 5.41 -14.63
C PRO A 107 7.85 5.71 -14.34
N GLY A 108 8.55 4.78 -13.71
CA GLY A 108 9.96 4.95 -13.36
C GLY A 108 10.25 5.87 -12.17
N ALA A 109 9.21 6.34 -11.49
CA ALA A 109 9.40 7.10 -10.24
C ALA A 109 10.12 6.25 -9.19
N VAL A 110 10.99 6.91 -8.43
CA VAL A 110 11.74 6.28 -7.33
C VAL A 110 10.81 5.78 -6.23
N GLY A 111 11.30 4.88 -5.39
CA GLY A 111 10.66 4.52 -4.12
C GLY A 111 10.99 5.53 -3.02
N GLY A 112 10.30 5.40 -1.88
CA GLY A 112 10.57 6.11 -0.65
C GLY A 112 10.70 5.16 0.51
N ALA A 113 11.40 5.61 1.55
CA ALA A 113 11.56 4.90 2.81
C ALA A 113 11.41 5.85 3.99
N PHE A 114 10.90 5.31 5.08
CA PHE A 114 10.89 5.90 6.40
C PHE A 114 11.68 4.98 7.34
N VAL A 115 12.52 5.55 8.17
CA VAL A 115 13.15 4.89 9.31
C VAL A 115 12.88 5.75 10.52
N HIS A 116 12.35 5.16 11.58
CA HIS A 116 12.02 5.90 12.78
C HIS A 116 13.28 6.49 13.43
N GLU A 117 13.19 7.71 13.96
CA GLU A 117 14.31 8.44 14.55
C GLU A 117 15.00 7.68 15.70
N ARG A 118 14.29 6.77 16.42
CA ARG A 118 14.92 5.90 17.43
C ARG A 118 16.06 5.07 16.89
N HIS A 119 16.12 4.84 15.58
CA HIS A 119 17.16 4.07 14.89
C HIS A 119 18.20 4.96 14.19
N ALA A 120 18.13 6.28 14.39
CA ALA A 120 18.96 7.25 13.66
C ALA A 120 20.46 6.97 13.84
N ASP A 121 20.88 6.64 15.07
CA ASP A 121 22.28 6.36 15.44
C ASP A 121 22.54 4.87 15.71
N ALA A 122 21.58 3.99 15.41
CA ALA A 122 21.74 2.57 15.68
C ALA A 122 22.78 1.95 14.73
N VAL A 123 23.71 1.19 15.30
CA VAL A 123 24.70 0.40 14.55
C VAL A 123 24.01 -0.86 14.06
N LEU A 124 23.42 -0.77 12.88
CA LEU A 124 22.67 -1.86 12.24
C LEU A 124 23.42 -2.34 10.99
N PRO A 125 23.36 -3.65 10.67
CA PRO A 125 23.85 -4.16 9.40
C PRO A 125 23.16 -3.45 8.23
N ARG A 126 23.95 -2.84 7.34
CA ARG A 126 23.43 -2.14 6.16
C ARG A 126 24.41 -2.25 5.01
N PHE A 127 23.90 -2.08 3.81
CA PHE A 127 24.78 -1.88 2.66
C PHE A 127 25.43 -0.50 2.76
N ALA A 128 26.76 -0.47 2.71
CA ALA A 128 27.53 0.78 2.70
C ALA A 128 27.43 1.40 1.29
N GLY A 129 26.84 2.59 1.24
CA GLY A 129 26.65 3.30 -0.02
C GLY A 129 27.31 4.67 -0.01
N TRP A 130 27.87 5.05 -1.14
CA TRP A 130 28.56 6.34 -1.31
C TRP A 130 27.73 7.55 -0.84
N TRP A 131 26.43 7.55 -1.15
CA TRP A 131 25.57 8.68 -0.83
C TRP A 131 25.17 8.75 0.64
N GLY A 132 25.07 7.59 1.28
CA GLY A 132 24.77 7.48 2.72
C GLY A 132 25.97 7.73 3.63
N HIS A 133 27.19 7.91 3.08
CA HIS A 133 28.37 8.23 3.85
C HIS A 133 28.37 9.69 4.28
N ASP A 134 28.88 10.01 5.47
CA ASP A 134 29.03 11.37 5.98
C ASP A 134 29.72 12.29 4.97
N LYS A 135 29.10 13.43 4.72
CA LYS A 135 29.56 14.41 3.73
C LYS A 135 30.93 15.00 4.03
N ALA A 136 31.29 15.13 5.33
CA ALA A 136 32.56 15.68 5.76
C ALA A 136 33.75 14.74 5.47
N THR A 137 33.50 13.43 5.51
CA THR A 137 34.56 12.41 5.36
C THR A 137 34.51 11.62 4.05
N ARG A 138 33.43 11.75 3.29
CA ARG A 138 33.17 11.00 2.05
C ARG A 138 34.36 11.01 1.05
N PHE A 139 35.00 12.15 0.86
CA PHE A 139 36.10 12.32 -0.08
C PHE A 139 37.47 11.99 0.51
N GLN A 140 37.56 11.61 1.78
CA GLN A 140 38.83 11.16 2.37
C GLN A 140 39.21 9.74 1.91
N MET A 141 38.24 9.01 1.32
CA MET A 141 38.46 7.67 0.74
C MET A 141 39.07 6.66 1.71
N GLY A 142 38.74 6.82 3.01
CA GLY A 142 39.13 5.86 4.06
C GLY A 142 38.39 4.52 3.92
N PRO A 143 38.84 3.48 4.65
CA PRO A 143 38.25 2.15 4.59
C PRO A 143 36.92 2.06 5.37
N GLU A 144 36.65 3.00 6.25
CA GLU A 144 35.49 2.98 7.14
C GLU A 144 34.27 3.64 6.51
N PHE A 145 33.12 3.00 6.69
CA PHE A 145 31.83 3.63 6.34
C PHE A 145 31.29 4.36 7.55
N VAL A 146 31.14 5.68 7.43
CA VAL A 146 30.52 6.53 8.44
C VAL A 146 29.15 6.96 7.94
N PRO A 147 28.05 6.36 8.43
CA PRO A 147 26.71 6.69 7.93
C PRO A 147 26.29 8.10 8.34
N ILE A 148 25.57 8.78 7.45
CA ILE A 148 24.82 9.98 7.80
C ILE A 148 23.75 9.60 8.84
N HIS A 149 23.51 10.47 9.80
CA HIS A 149 22.47 10.31 10.81
C HIS A 149 21.09 10.14 10.19
N GLY A 150 20.32 9.19 10.71
CA GLY A 150 18.95 8.91 10.26
C GLY A 150 18.85 8.12 8.96
N VAL A 151 17.71 8.30 8.26
CA VAL A 151 17.37 7.53 7.05
C VAL A 151 18.32 7.79 5.87
N GLU A 152 18.94 8.96 5.82
CA GLU A 152 19.93 9.28 4.77
C GLU A 152 21.12 8.32 4.77
N GLY A 153 21.51 7.78 5.92
CA GLY A 153 22.57 6.79 6.05
C GLY A 153 22.27 5.43 5.40
N TRP A 154 21.05 5.22 4.93
CA TRP A 154 20.62 4.01 4.18
C TRP A 154 20.65 4.20 2.67
N GLN A 155 20.99 5.39 2.19
CA GLN A 155 21.02 5.68 0.76
C GLN A 155 22.28 5.13 0.10
N LEU A 156 22.14 4.29 -0.91
CA LEU A 156 23.26 3.59 -1.53
C LEU A 156 24.01 4.46 -2.52
N SER A 157 23.29 5.17 -3.40
CA SER A 157 23.87 5.89 -4.53
C SER A 157 23.23 7.25 -4.74
N ASN A 158 23.72 7.96 -5.74
CA ASN A 158 23.19 9.25 -6.13
C ASN A 158 21.69 9.18 -6.43
N PRO A 159 20.91 10.18 -6.01
CA PRO A 159 19.49 10.22 -6.34
C PRO A 159 19.29 10.32 -7.86
N PRO A 160 18.34 9.56 -8.46
CA PRO A 160 18.04 9.63 -9.88
C PRO A 160 17.25 10.90 -10.21
N ILE A 161 17.93 11.97 -10.55
CA ILE A 161 17.39 13.33 -10.67
C ILE A 161 16.17 13.38 -11.62
N LEU A 162 16.26 12.71 -12.77
CA LEU A 162 15.16 12.71 -13.75
C LEU A 162 13.90 12.01 -13.23
N SER A 163 14.06 10.94 -12.45
CA SER A 163 12.92 10.24 -11.82
C SER A 163 12.35 11.00 -10.63
N LEU A 164 13.12 11.90 -10.01
CA LEU A 164 12.67 12.76 -8.92
C LEU A 164 11.89 14.00 -9.41
N ALA A 165 12.13 14.45 -10.63
CA ALA A 165 11.48 15.65 -11.17
C ALA A 165 9.94 15.53 -11.19
N PRO A 166 9.33 14.47 -11.77
CA PRO A 166 7.87 14.31 -11.73
C PRO A 166 7.34 14.06 -10.31
N LEU A 167 8.11 13.39 -9.46
CA LEU A 167 7.74 13.19 -8.05
C LEU A 167 7.59 14.54 -7.33
N ARG A 168 8.52 15.46 -7.53
CA ARG A 168 8.44 16.81 -6.93
C ARG A 168 7.16 17.53 -7.33
N VAL A 169 6.79 17.47 -8.62
CA VAL A 169 5.55 18.09 -9.13
C VAL A 169 4.34 17.45 -8.48
N SER A 170 4.30 16.13 -8.41
CA SER A 170 3.20 15.41 -7.76
C SER A 170 3.07 15.79 -6.28
N LEU A 171 4.16 15.79 -5.52
CA LEU A 171 4.15 16.18 -4.10
C LEU A 171 3.67 17.63 -3.90
N ASP A 172 4.01 18.55 -4.81
CA ASP A 172 3.50 19.93 -4.78
C ASP A 172 1.99 19.97 -5.02
N MET A 173 1.45 19.11 -5.90
CA MET A 173 0.00 18.98 -6.10
C MET A 173 -0.69 18.46 -4.84
N PHE A 174 -0.15 17.40 -4.21
CA PHE A 174 -0.65 16.86 -2.95
C PHE A 174 -0.60 17.88 -1.81
N ARG A 175 0.49 18.62 -1.69
CA ARG A 175 0.62 19.68 -0.69
C ARG A 175 -0.43 20.79 -0.86
N ARG A 176 -0.70 21.21 -2.10
CA ARG A 176 -1.74 22.21 -2.41
C ARG A 176 -3.16 21.68 -2.17
N ALA A 177 -3.43 20.43 -2.53
CA ALA A 177 -4.73 19.81 -2.32
C ALA A 177 -5.02 19.49 -0.85
N GLY A 178 -4.00 19.06 -0.11
CA GLY A 178 -4.09 18.60 1.28
C GLY A 178 -4.60 17.17 1.40
N MET A 179 -3.88 16.34 2.17
CA MET A 179 -4.25 14.91 2.33
C MET A 179 -5.60 14.73 3.02
N ARG A 180 -6.00 15.62 3.92
CA ARG A 180 -7.32 15.55 4.57
C ARG A 180 -8.43 15.74 3.55
N GLN A 181 -8.36 16.78 2.72
CA GLN A 181 -9.34 17.08 1.69
C GLN A 181 -9.41 15.98 0.62
N LEU A 182 -8.25 15.43 0.24
CA LEU A 182 -8.20 14.29 -0.66
C LEU A 182 -8.87 13.05 -0.05
N ARG A 183 -8.66 12.80 1.24
CA ARG A 183 -9.33 11.70 1.94
C ARG A 183 -10.85 11.90 2.02
N GLU A 184 -11.31 13.12 2.33
CA GLU A 184 -12.74 13.45 2.34
C GLU A 184 -13.39 13.18 0.96
N LYS A 185 -12.77 13.64 -0.12
CA LYS A 185 -13.25 13.35 -1.48
C LYS A 185 -13.19 11.86 -1.81
N SER A 186 -12.13 11.14 -1.40
CA SER A 186 -12.00 9.70 -1.60
C SER A 186 -13.15 8.93 -0.92
N LEU A 187 -13.50 9.31 0.30
CA LEU A 187 -14.64 8.73 1.04
C LEU A 187 -15.96 8.95 0.29
N GLN A 188 -16.18 10.14 -0.25
CA GLN A 188 -17.38 10.45 -1.03
C GLN A 188 -17.43 9.66 -2.35
N LEU A 189 -16.31 9.61 -3.10
CA LEU A 189 -16.24 8.87 -4.36
C LEU A 189 -16.46 7.37 -4.16
N THR A 190 -15.78 6.77 -3.19
CA THR A 190 -15.91 5.34 -2.91
C THR A 190 -17.27 5.00 -2.31
N GLY A 191 -17.83 5.85 -1.47
CA GLY A 191 -19.19 5.69 -0.94
C GLY A 191 -20.25 5.76 -2.04
N TYR A 192 -20.11 6.71 -2.96
CA TYR A 192 -20.99 6.83 -4.12
C TYR A 192 -20.90 5.60 -5.03
N LEU A 193 -19.69 5.17 -5.36
CA LEU A 193 -19.49 3.99 -6.19
C LEU A 193 -20.05 2.73 -5.52
N GLU A 194 -19.81 2.55 -4.23
CA GLU A 194 -20.36 1.44 -3.45
C GLU A 194 -21.90 1.45 -3.46
N TRP A 195 -22.51 2.62 -3.26
CA TRP A 195 -23.96 2.79 -3.33
C TRP A 195 -24.51 2.42 -4.71
N LEU A 196 -23.88 2.90 -5.79
CA LEU A 196 -24.27 2.56 -7.15
C LEU A 196 -24.18 1.04 -7.42
N VAL A 197 -23.09 0.40 -7.02
CA VAL A 197 -22.92 -1.05 -7.18
C VAL A 197 -24.00 -1.81 -6.42
N LYS A 198 -24.26 -1.46 -5.17
CA LYS A 198 -25.26 -2.14 -4.34
C LYS A 198 -26.69 -1.95 -4.84
N THR A 199 -27.02 -0.79 -5.38
CA THR A 199 -28.39 -0.47 -5.81
C THR A 199 -28.69 -0.83 -7.26
N GLN A 200 -27.70 -0.80 -8.12
CA GLN A 200 -27.90 -0.95 -9.57
C GLN A 200 -27.26 -2.19 -10.18
N LEU A 201 -26.33 -2.84 -9.48
CA LEU A 201 -25.59 -4.00 -9.94
C LEU A 201 -25.70 -5.19 -8.97
N ALA A 202 -26.69 -5.16 -8.08
CA ALA A 202 -27.02 -6.30 -7.22
C ALA A 202 -27.24 -7.57 -8.06
N GLY A 203 -26.60 -8.68 -7.67
CA GLY A 203 -26.63 -9.93 -8.42
C GLY A 203 -25.68 -9.99 -9.65
N VAL A 204 -25.02 -8.89 -10.00
CA VAL A 204 -23.99 -8.85 -11.05
C VAL A 204 -22.60 -8.75 -10.46
N LEU A 205 -22.42 -7.85 -9.47
CA LEU A 205 -21.14 -7.63 -8.81
C LEU A 205 -21.26 -7.83 -7.29
N GLU A 206 -20.18 -8.33 -6.71
CA GLU A 206 -19.94 -8.37 -5.28
C GLU A 206 -18.74 -7.50 -4.93
N ILE A 207 -18.83 -6.72 -3.85
CA ILE A 207 -17.71 -5.92 -3.34
C ILE A 207 -16.92 -6.76 -2.37
N VAL A 208 -15.62 -6.93 -2.67
CA VAL A 208 -14.66 -7.68 -1.85
C VAL A 208 -14.03 -6.81 -0.77
N THR A 209 -13.84 -5.53 -1.08
CA THR A 209 -13.26 -4.52 -0.16
C THR A 209 -14.15 -4.30 1.06
N PRO A 210 -13.57 -4.07 2.27
CA PRO A 210 -14.35 -3.75 3.45
C PRO A 210 -15.33 -2.60 3.23
N THR A 211 -16.55 -2.76 3.73
CA THR A 211 -17.60 -1.71 3.66
C THR A 211 -17.34 -0.58 4.65
N ASP A 212 -16.64 -0.85 5.77
CA ASP A 212 -16.20 0.21 6.68
C ASP A 212 -15.20 1.13 5.97
N PRO A 213 -15.52 2.42 5.78
CA PRO A 213 -14.66 3.36 5.10
C PRO A 213 -13.33 3.61 5.83
N ASN A 214 -13.23 3.32 7.13
CA ASN A 214 -11.98 3.42 7.88
C ASN A 214 -11.05 2.23 7.63
N ARG A 215 -11.59 1.13 7.14
CA ARG A 215 -10.83 -0.09 6.78
C ARG A 215 -10.48 -0.18 5.30
N ARG A 216 -10.55 0.94 4.54
CA ARG A 216 -10.20 0.97 3.10
C ARG A 216 -9.66 2.32 2.64
N GLY A 217 -8.95 2.32 1.51
CA GLY A 217 -8.56 3.52 0.77
C GLY A 217 -9.53 3.85 -0.38
N ALA A 218 -8.99 4.36 -1.50
CA ALA A 218 -9.74 4.68 -2.71
C ALA A 218 -10.09 3.44 -3.57
N GLN A 219 -9.45 2.28 -3.31
CA GLN A 219 -9.70 1.05 -4.05
C GLN A 219 -11.00 0.40 -3.61
N LEU A 220 -11.83 0.00 -4.59
CA LEU A 220 -12.86 -1.02 -4.44
C LEU A 220 -12.48 -2.22 -5.31
N SER A 221 -12.32 -3.36 -4.68
CA SER A 221 -12.15 -4.65 -5.32
C SER A 221 -13.51 -5.30 -5.49
N ILE A 222 -13.81 -5.74 -6.68
CA ILE A 222 -15.08 -6.37 -7.03
C ILE A 222 -14.86 -7.75 -7.62
N ARG A 223 -15.86 -8.60 -7.48
CA ARG A 223 -15.98 -9.90 -8.11
C ARG A 223 -17.26 -9.95 -8.92
N VAL A 224 -17.23 -10.64 -10.06
CA VAL A 224 -18.43 -10.85 -10.86
C VAL A 224 -19.15 -12.11 -10.41
N VAL A 225 -20.45 -12.03 -10.17
CA VAL A 225 -21.29 -13.19 -9.90
C VAL A 225 -21.32 -14.10 -11.13
N GLY A 226 -20.99 -15.37 -10.94
CA GLY A 226 -20.85 -16.33 -12.03
C GLY A 226 -19.41 -16.76 -12.31
N GLY A 227 -18.46 -16.29 -11.50
CA GLY A 227 -17.10 -16.83 -11.45
C GLY A 227 -16.08 -16.14 -12.35
N ARG A 228 -14.88 -16.75 -12.36
CA ARG A 228 -13.66 -16.19 -12.96
C ARG A 228 -13.83 -15.79 -14.43
N ASP A 229 -14.35 -16.68 -15.26
CA ASP A 229 -14.41 -16.46 -16.71
C ASP A 229 -15.36 -15.31 -17.07
N ARG A 230 -16.48 -15.21 -16.34
CA ARG A 230 -17.40 -14.07 -16.47
C ARG A 230 -16.75 -12.77 -15.97
N GLY A 231 -15.96 -12.84 -14.89
CA GLY A 231 -15.18 -11.71 -14.40
C GLY A 231 -14.13 -11.24 -15.41
N ARG A 232 -13.46 -12.18 -16.06
CA ARG A 232 -12.47 -11.87 -17.10
C ARG A 232 -13.15 -11.21 -18.31
N ALA A 233 -14.29 -11.72 -18.74
CA ALA A 233 -15.05 -11.13 -19.85
C ALA A 233 -15.51 -9.69 -19.54
N LEU A 234 -15.96 -9.41 -18.32
CA LEU A 234 -16.26 -8.05 -17.92
C LEU A 234 -15.02 -7.16 -17.92
N PHE A 235 -13.90 -7.65 -17.39
CA PHE A 235 -12.65 -6.88 -17.37
C PHE A 235 -12.22 -6.46 -18.78
N ASP A 236 -12.18 -7.42 -19.71
CA ASP A 236 -11.81 -7.16 -21.10
C ASP A 236 -12.80 -6.18 -21.77
N TYR A 237 -14.11 -6.34 -21.52
CA TYR A 237 -15.14 -5.40 -22.00
C TYR A 237 -14.92 -3.97 -21.49
N LEU A 238 -14.60 -3.80 -20.20
CA LEU A 238 -14.33 -2.48 -19.60
C LEU A 238 -13.09 -1.83 -20.24
N MET A 239 -12.03 -2.59 -20.44
CA MET A 239 -10.81 -2.10 -21.10
C MET A 239 -11.09 -1.63 -22.54
N ASP A 240 -11.86 -2.41 -23.31
CA ASP A 240 -12.26 -2.06 -24.69
C ASP A 240 -13.16 -0.79 -24.76
N HIS A 241 -13.83 -0.46 -23.64
CA HIS A 241 -14.70 0.72 -23.54
C HIS A 241 -14.03 1.90 -22.79
N GLY A 242 -12.68 1.86 -22.64
CA GLY A 242 -11.90 2.96 -22.05
C GLY A 242 -12.02 3.09 -20.54
N ILE A 243 -12.54 2.08 -19.86
CA ILE A 243 -12.60 2.02 -18.39
C ILE A 243 -11.44 1.16 -17.89
N ILE A 244 -10.41 1.85 -17.44
CA ILE A 244 -9.16 1.20 -17.04
C ILE A 244 -9.25 0.72 -15.60
N GLY A 245 -9.35 -0.59 -15.44
CA GLY A 245 -9.26 -1.31 -14.17
C GLY A 245 -7.96 -2.10 -14.08
N ASP A 246 -7.90 -2.99 -13.10
CA ASP A 246 -6.76 -3.89 -12.90
C ASP A 246 -7.27 -5.29 -12.51
N TRP A 247 -6.82 -6.32 -13.24
CA TRP A 247 -7.18 -7.71 -12.95
C TRP A 247 -6.23 -8.33 -11.95
N ARG A 248 -6.78 -9.00 -10.94
CA ARG A 248 -6.03 -9.83 -9.99
C ARG A 248 -6.60 -11.24 -9.92
N GLU A 249 -5.75 -12.19 -10.16
CA GLU A 249 -6.11 -13.59 -10.04
C GLU A 249 -6.60 -13.93 -8.61
N PRO A 250 -7.53 -14.88 -8.47
CA PRO A 250 -8.13 -15.62 -9.58
C PRO A 250 -9.32 -14.89 -10.24
N ASP A 251 -9.95 -13.87 -9.59
CA ASP A 251 -11.30 -13.42 -9.96
C ASP A 251 -11.64 -11.99 -9.58
N VAL A 252 -10.65 -11.16 -9.25
CA VAL A 252 -10.87 -9.80 -8.74
C VAL A 252 -10.56 -8.76 -9.81
N ILE A 253 -11.50 -7.82 -10.02
CA ILE A 253 -11.27 -6.56 -10.73
C ILE A 253 -11.11 -5.46 -9.68
N ARG A 254 -10.00 -4.70 -9.75
CA ARG A 254 -9.79 -3.55 -8.88
C ARG A 254 -10.12 -2.27 -9.62
N ILE A 255 -10.93 -1.44 -9.00
CA ILE A 255 -11.27 -0.09 -9.45
C ILE A 255 -10.92 0.90 -8.34
N SER A 256 -10.33 2.03 -8.71
CA SER A 256 -9.79 2.99 -7.75
C SER A 256 -10.07 4.41 -8.19
N PRO A 257 -11.24 4.98 -7.84
CA PRO A 257 -11.52 6.37 -8.15
C PRO A 257 -10.61 7.28 -7.30
N ALA A 258 -9.47 7.67 -7.89
CA ALA A 258 -8.46 8.48 -7.21
C ALA A 258 -8.91 9.93 -7.09
N PRO A 259 -8.86 10.55 -5.89
CA PRO A 259 -9.48 11.85 -5.63
C PRO A 259 -8.84 13.02 -6.38
N LEU A 260 -7.57 12.91 -6.80
CA LEU A 260 -6.89 13.98 -7.55
C LEU A 260 -7.44 14.17 -8.96
N TYR A 261 -7.90 13.12 -9.64
CA TYR A 261 -8.31 13.22 -11.03
C TYR A 261 -9.68 12.60 -11.37
N ASN A 262 -10.17 11.63 -10.58
CA ASN A 262 -11.49 11.07 -10.83
C ASN A 262 -12.64 11.93 -10.30
N ARG A 263 -13.78 11.81 -10.98
CA ARG A 263 -15.03 12.52 -10.70
C ARG A 263 -16.14 11.52 -10.40
N PHE A 264 -17.25 11.99 -9.84
CA PHE A 264 -18.47 11.18 -9.63
C PHE A 264 -19.03 10.63 -10.94
N ALA A 265 -18.91 11.40 -12.03
CA ALA A 265 -19.30 10.95 -13.36
C ALA A 265 -18.53 9.71 -13.83
N ASP A 266 -17.27 9.57 -13.47
CA ASP A 266 -16.46 8.40 -13.82
C ASP A 266 -16.97 7.14 -13.10
N CYS A 267 -17.43 7.29 -11.85
CA CYS A 267 -18.08 6.20 -11.10
C CYS A 267 -19.40 5.77 -11.75
N LEU A 268 -20.19 6.73 -12.23
CA LEU A 268 -21.45 6.45 -12.93
C LEU A 268 -21.17 5.76 -14.28
N ALA A 269 -20.21 6.27 -15.06
CA ALA A 269 -19.83 5.69 -16.35
C ALA A 269 -19.39 4.22 -16.21
N PHE A 270 -18.64 3.89 -15.15
CA PHE A 270 -18.31 2.50 -14.83
C PHE A 270 -19.56 1.65 -14.64
N VAL A 271 -20.51 2.10 -13.83
CA VAL A 271 -21.73 1.34 -13.53
C VAL A 271 -22.62 1.18 -14.79
N GLU A 272 -22.74 2.20 -15.62
CA GLU A 272 -23.48 2.13 -16.89
C GLU A 272 -22.83 1.15 -17.87
N ALA A 273 -21.50 1.12 -17.95
CA ALA A 273 -20.80 0.14 -18.77
C ALA A 273 -21.04 -1.30 -18.29
N VAL A 274 -21.01 -1.54 -16.98
CA VAL A 274 -21.32 -2.86 -16.43
C VAL A 274 -22.75 -3.28 -16.71
N LYS A 275 -23.74 -2.38 -16.61
CA LYS A 275 -25.14 -2.65 -16.98
C LYS A 275 -25.26 -3.06 -18.44
N ASN A 276 -24.64 -2.28 -19.34
CA ASN A 276 -24.69 -2.55 -20.77
C ASN A 276 -24.04 -3.90 -21.11
N TRP A 277 -23.01 -4.31 -20.37
CA TRP A 277 -22.40 -5.62 -20.51
C TRP A 277 -23.31 -6.74 -19.99
N ALA A 278 -23.98 -6.54 -18.85
CA ALA A 278 -24.80 -7.55 -18.21
C ALA A 278 -26.11 -7.86 -18.95
N THR A 279 -26.54 -6.96 -19.86
CA THR A 279 -27.74 -7.14 -20.69
C THR A 279 -27.46 -7.84 -22.05
N LYS A 280 -26.20 -8.10 -22.37
CA LYS A 280 -25.76 -8.84 -23.56
C LYS A 280 -25.68 -10.33 -23.25
#